data_66ab96ac8f3b05a719a4ed87f44332f5
#
_entry.id   66ab96ac8f3b05a719a4ed87f44332f5
#
_cell.length_a   1.000
_cell.length_b   1.000
_cell.length_c   1.000
_cell.angle_alpha   90.00
_cell.angle_beta   90.00
_cell.angle_gamma   90.00
#
_symmetry.space_group_name_H-M   'P 1'
#
loop_
_entity.id
_entity.type
_entity.pdbx_description
1 polymer ?
#
loop_
_entity_poly.entity_id
_entity_poly.type
_entity_poly.pdbx_seq_one_letter_code
_entity_poly.pdbx_strand_id
1 'polypeptide(L)'
;MKRVTILGATGSIGTQTLDVISQNSDDFEVVALTASESVEKMAELIQRFCPSYAVMKNEEKAEELRKLLPNHSCEILYGMDGFVAVSTLPNVDVVVAAMVGMIGLRPVMEAIRAGKDIALANKETLVTAGHIIMPLAKEYGVSILPVDSEHSAFFQCLNGEKKSQIETLFLTASGGPCRHGTKEELEKVTVEQALMHPNWSMGAKITIDSAPMINKGLEMIEAKWLFDVDIDKIHVLVQPKSVIHSMVGFVDGAVMAQLGTPDMRLPIQYALYYPERNYLGGERLNFEALANIQFEKPNTDVLRGIPIAVEASRIGGSMLTAMNAANEYAVARFLKKDIAFFQIYDMIEYAMSKHRVIKHPDLSQILETERETYERLNKDWRNVSR
;
A
#
# COMPACT_ATOMS: atom_id res chain seq x y z
N MET A 1 4.70 -24.73 -10.51
CA MET A 1 5.51 -23.50 -10.36
C MET A 1 4.60 -22.32 -10.74
N LYS A 2 4.34 -21.41 -9.81
CA LYS A 2 3.50 -20.21 -10.02
C LYS A 2 4.38 -19.10 -10.63
N ARG A 3 3.93 -18.48 -11.70
CA ARG A 3 4.68 -17.46 -12.46
C ARG A 3 4.27 -16.07 -12.04
N VAL A 4 5.25 -15.24 -11.65
CA VAL A 4 5.04 -13.98 -10.97
C VAL A 4 5.66 -12.80 -11.72
N THR A 5 4.88 -11.74 -11.89
CA THR A 5 5.38 -10.40 -12.23
C THR A 5 5.41 -9.53 -10.98
N ILE A 6 6.51 -8.81 -10.74
CA ILE A 6 6.64 -7.93 -9.57
C ILE A 6 6.74 -6.47 -10.04
N LEU A 7 5.69 -5.71 -9.78
CA LEU A 7 5.65 -4.27 -10.01
C LEU A 7 6.26 -3.55 -8.79
N GLY A 8 7.43 -2.92 -8.97
CA GLY A 8 8.15 -2.26 -7.88
C GLY A 8 9.15 -3.18 -7.16
N ALA A 9 9.88 -4.02 -7.90
CA ALA A 9 10.79 -5.06 -7.39
C ALA A 9 11.92 -4.53 -6.50
N THR A 10 12.39 -3.30 -6.70
CA THR A 10 13.49 -2.68 -5.93
C THR A 10 13.03 -2.03 -4.62
N GLY A 11 11.72 -1.90 -4.40
CA GLY A 11 11.11 -1.37 -3.17
C GLY A 11 11.15 -2.37 -2.01
N SER A 12 10.67 -1.93 -0.84
CA SER A 12 10.66 -2.76 0.38
C SER A 12 9.85 -4.06 0.19
N ILE A 13 8.61 -3.96 -0.33
CA ILE A 13 7.76 -5.13 -0.57
C ILE A 13 8.31 -6.00 -1.70
N GLY A 14 8.76 -5.39 -2.81
CA GLY A 14 9.31 -6.13 -3.93
C GLY A 14 10.53 -6.98 -3.54
N THR A 15 11.45 -6.43 -2.74
CA THR A 15 12.63 -7.17 -2.27
C THR A 15 12.27 -8.29 -1.29
N GLN A 16 11.29 -8.08 -0.41
CA GLN A 16 10.80 -9.12 0.49
C GLN A 16 10.01 -10.21 -0.26
N THR A 17 9.29 -9.84 -1.33
CA THR A 17 8.67 -10.81 -2.25
C THR A 17 9.73 -11.71 -2.89
N LEU A 18 10.81 -11.12 -3.38
CA LEU A 18 11.92 -11.86 -3.96
C LEU A 18 12.68 -12.72 -2.93
N ASP A 19 12.73 -12.29 -1.65
CA ASP A 19 13.26 -13.11 -0.57
C ASP A 19 12.39 -14.35 -0.33
N VAL A 20 11.06 -14.19 -0.25
CA VAL A 20 10.11 -15.31 -0.15
C VAL A 20 10.27 -16.28 -1.34
N ILE A 21 10.34 -15.76 -2.57
CA ILE A 21 10.51 -16.56 -3.78
C ILE A 21 11.85 -17.31 -3.76
N SER A 22 12.93 -16.66 -3.32
CA SER A 22 14.25 -17.29 -3.26
C SER A 22 14.35 -18.43 -2.26
N GLN A 23 13.54 -18.42 -1.21
CA GLN A 23 13.45 -19.50 -0.22
C GLN A 23 12.57 -20.67 -0.73
N ASN A 24 11.83 -20.48 -1.82
CA ASN A 24 10.88 -21.43 -2.40
C ASN A 24 11.02 -21.47 -3.94
N SER A 25 12.25 -21.61 -4.42
CA SER A 25 12.58 -21.51 -5.86
C SER A 25 11.90 -22.55 -6.73
N ASP A 26 11.53 -23.71 -6.16
CA ASP A 26 10.83 -24.78 -6.89
C ASP A 26 9.34 -24.48 -7.11
N ASP A 27 8.77 -23.53 -6.33
CA ASP A 27 7.37 -23.19 -6.38
C ASP A 27 7.07 -21.98 -7.26
N PHE A 28 8.07 -21.09 -7.49
CA PHE A 28 7.90 -19.83 -8.18
C PHE A 28 8.90 -19.58 -9.31
N GLU A 29 8.41 -18.95 -10.37
CA GLU A 29 9.21 -18.38 -11.46
C GLU A 29 8.97 -16.87 -11.54
N VAL A 30 10.05 -16.08 -11.52
CA VAL A 30 9.99 -14.63 -11.71
C VAL A 30 10.03 -14.36 -13.22
N VAL A 31 8.89 -13.98 -13.80
CA VAL A 31 8.77 -13.70 -15.23
C VAL A 31 9.19 -12.28 -15.57
N ALA A 32 8.78 -11.29 -14.74
CA ALA A 32 9.10 -9.90 -14.98
C ALA A 32 9.31 -9.11 -13.68
N LEU A 33 10.24 -8.15 -13.76
CA LEU A 33 10.55 -7.21 -12.70
C LEU A 33 10.37 -5.77 -13.18
N THR A 34 9.86 -4.89 -12.33
CA THR A 34 9.81 -3.46 -12.67
C THR A 34 10.45 -2.59 -11.58
N ALA A 35 11.05 -1.48 -12.00
CA ALA A 35 11.58 -0.47 -11.08
C ALA A 35 11.43 0.94 -11.66
N SER A 36 11.57 1.94 -10.79
CA SER A 36 11.58 3.35 -11.20
C SER A 36 12.99 3.84 -11.48
N GLU A 37 13.78 4.12 -10.42
CA GLU A 37 15.07 4.80 -10.51
C GLU A 37 16.28 3.89 -10.24
N SER A 38 16.09 2.78 -9.53
CA SER A 38 17.19 1.98 -8.97
C SER A 38 17.77 1.02 -10.01
N VAL A 39 18.59 1.53 -10.91
CA VAL A 39 19.16 0.79 -12.05
C VAL A 39 20.11 -0.31 -11.59
N GLU A 40 21.06 0.01 -10.69
CA GLU A 40 22.08 -0.94 -10.20
C GLU A 40 21.40 -2.10 -9.46
N LYS A 41 20.48 -1.79 -8.56
CA LYS A 41 19.72 -2.81 -7.83
C LYS A 41 18.87 -3.68 -8.77
N MET A 42 18.32 -3.07 -9.82
CA MET A 42 17.57 -3.82 -10.83
C MET A 42 18.49 -4.79 -11.60
N ALA A 43 19.71 -4.35 -11.95
CA ALA A 43 20.69 -5.22 -12.60
C ALA A 43 21.08 -6.43 -11.73
N GLU A 44 21.30 -6.23 -10.42
CA GLU A 44 21.56 -7.31 -9.46
C GLU A 44 20.38 -8.30 -9.39
N LEU A 45 19.14 -7.81 -9.36
CA LEU A 45 17.94 -8.64 -9.32
C LEU A 45 17.77 -9.43 -10.61
N ILE A 46 18.04 -8.84 -11.77
CA ILE A 46 18.01 -9.54 -13.06
C ILE A 46 19.03 -10.68 -13.10
N GLN A 47 20.27 -10.42 -12.65
CA GLN A 47 21.32 -11.47 -12.59
C GLN A 47 20.94 -12.61 -11.65
N ARG A 48 20.28 -12.32 -10.54
CA ARG A 48 19.91 -13.32 -9.52
C ARG A 48 18.69 -14.15 -9.90
N PHE A 49 17.67 -13.54 -10.48
CA PHE A 49 16.35 -14.18 -10.72
C PHE A 49 16.11 -14.51 -12.20
N CYS A 50 16.96 -14.04 -13.10
CA CYS A 50 16.92 -14.32 -14.54
C CYS A 50 15.51 -14.14 -15.16
N PRO A 51 14.80 -13.01 -14.91
CA PRO A 51 13.47 -12.79 -15.48
C PRO A 51 13.57 -12.66 -17.01
N SER A 52 12.47 -12.99 -17.70
CA SER A 52 12.36 -12.77 -19.14
C SER A 52 12.24 -11.29 -19.50
N TYR A 53 11.64 -10.48 -18.62
CA TYR A 53 11.40 -9.05 -18.85
C TYR A 53 11.82 -8.21 -17.66
N ALA A 54 12.29 -7.00 -17.96
CA ALA A 54 12.51 -5.93 -16.98
C ALA A 54 11.95 -4.62 -17.50
N VAL A 55 11.38 -3.80 -16.62
CA VAL A 55 10.81 -2.49 -17.02
C VAL A 55 11.34 -1.39 -16.12
N MET A 56 11.83 -0.32 -16.74
CA MET A 56 12.21 0.91 -16.05
C MET A 56 11.19 2.03 -16.33
N LYS A 57 11.16 3.05 -15.48
CA LYS A 57 10.16 4.13 -15.58
C LYS A 57 10.21 4.89 -16.91
N ASN A 58 11.35 5.02 -17.53
CA ASN A 58 11.55 5.73 -18.78
C ASN A 58 12.70 5.13 -19.61
N GLU A 59 12.87 5.62 -20.84
CA GLU A 59 13.86 5.14 -21.78
C GLU A 59 15.31 5.37 -21.29
N GLU A 60 15.57 6.51 -20.66
CA GLU A 60 16.90 6.82 -20.11
C GLU A 60 17.37 5.76 -19.12
N LYS A 61 16.51 5.40 -18.14
CA LYS A 61 16.82 4.36 -17.14
C LYS A 61 16.90 2.97 -17.75
N ALA A 62 16.13 2.69 -18.79
CA ALA A 62 16.24 1.42 -19.53
C ALA A 62 17.59 1.33 -20.27
N GLU A 63 18.05 2.41 -20.89
CA GLU A 63 19.36 2.45 -21.55
C GLU A 63 20.52 2.32 -20.55
N GLU A 64 20.44 2.97 -19.38
CA GLU A 64 21.40 2.78 -18.29
C GLU A 64 21.47 1.28 -17.89
N LEU A 65 20.32 0.63 -17.73
CA LEU A 65 20.22 -0.77 -17.34
C LEU A 65 20.81 -1.70 -18.44
N ARG A 66 20.53 -1.46 -19.72
CA ARG A 66 21.10 -2.22 -20.84
C ARG A 66 22.63 -2.16 -20.86
N LYS A 67 23.21 -1.01 -20.52
CA LYS A 67 24.68 -0.86 -20.44
C LYS A 67 25.31 -1.69 -19.32
N LEU A 68 24.59 -1.91 -18.21
CA LEU A 68 25.05 -2.75 -17.10
C LEU A 68 24.94 -4.25 -17.43
N LEU A 69 24.09 -4.63 -18.38
CA LEU A 69 23.75 -6.00 -18.72
C LEU A 69 23.94 -6.34 -20.22
N PRO A 70 25.12 -6.09 -20.81
CA PRO A 70 25.31 -6.14 -22.26
C PRO A 70 25.08 -7.51 -22.90
N ASN A 71 25.15 -8.60 -22.11
CA ASN A 71 25.02 -9.99 -22.60
C ASN A 71 23.86 -10.74 -21.92
N HIS A 72 22.91 -10.04 -21.31
CA HIS A 72 21.79 -10.69 -20.63
C HIS A 72 20.62 -10.90 -21.60
N SER A 73 19.92 -12.04 -21.47
CA SER A 73 18.76 -12.40 -22.31
C SER A 73 17.45 -11.72 -21.91
N CYS A 74 17.45 -10.98 -20.79
CA CYS A 74 16.27 -10.24 -20.30
C CYS A 74 15.93 -9.11 -21.28
N GLU A 75 14.69 -9.07 -21.74
CA GLU A 75 14.18 -7.96 -22.54
C GLU A 75 13.87 -6.75 -21.65
N ILE A 76 14.48 -5.60 -21.95
CA ILE A 76 14.35 -4.39 -21.15
C ILE A 76 13.39 -3.40 -21.83
N LEU A 77 12.23 -3.21 -21.21
CA LEU A 77 11.16 -2.30 -21.61
C LEU A 77 11.18 -1.02 -20.75
N TYR A 78 10.35 -0.05 -21.09
CA TYR A 78 10.22 1.17 -20.31
C TYR A 78 8.81 1.78 -20.37
N GLY A 79 8.53 2.66 -19.41
CA GLY A 79 7.33 3.47 -19.36
C GLY A 79 6.06 2.70 -19.04
N MET A 80 4.93 3.40 -19.10
CA MET A 80 3.63 2.84 -18.75
C MET A 80 3.24 1.65 -19.62
N ASP A 81 3.54 1.70 -20.92
CA ASP A 81 3.20 0.61 -21.83
C ASP A 81 4.04 -0.65 -21.52
N GLY A 82 5.29 -0.48 -21.08
CA GLY A 82 6.11 -1.58 -20.56
C GLY A 82 5.54 -2.18 -19.27
N PHE A 83 5.09 -1.36 -18.31
CA PHE A 83 4.44 -1.83 -17.09
C PHE A 83 3.18 -2.64 -17.40
N VAL A 84 2.33 -2.15 -18.30
CA VAL A 84 1.12 -2.86 -18.75
C VAL A 84 1.49 -4.16 -19.47
N ALA A 85 2.45 -4.12 -20.39
CA ALA A 85 2.87 -5.30 -21.14
C ALA A 85 3.26 -6.46 -20.23
N VAL A 86 4.11 -6.21 -19.21
CA VAL A 86 4.54 -7.27 -18.29
C VAL A 86 3.48 -7.70 -17.28
N SER A 87 2.46 -6.86 -17.05
CA SER A 87 1.33 -7.20 -16.20
C SER A 87 0.29 -8.10 -16.89
N THR A 88 0.30 -8.13 -18.22
CA THR A 88 -0.70 -8.85 -19.04
C THR A 88 -0.14 -10.07 -19.77
N LEU A 89 1.12 -10.45 -19.51
CA LEU A 89 1.76 -11.60 -20.15
C LEU A 89 0.94 -12.88 -19.98
N PRO A 90 0.70 -13.66 -21.07
CA PRO A 90 -0.15 -14.85 -21.00
C PRO A 90 0.35 -15.91 -19.98
N ASN A 91 1.67 -15.99 -19.80
CA ASN A 91 2.34 -16.95 -18.93
C ASN A 91 2.51 -16.45 -17.48
N VAL A 92 1.87 -15.39 -17.06
CA VAL A 92 1.88 -14.90 -15.67
C VAL A 92 0.61 -15.35 -14.95
N ASP A 93 0.74 -15.84 -13.73
CA ASP A 93 -0.37 -16.30 -12.88
C ASP A 93 -0.76 -15.21 -11.86
N VAL A 94 0.24 -14.53 -11.27
CA VAL A 94 0.05 -13.51 -10.23
C VAL A 94 0.88 -12.27 -10.53
N VAL A 95 0.28 -11.10 -10.32
CA VAL A 95 0.96 -9.81 -10.35
C VAL A 95 1.06 -9.26 -8.93
N VAL A 96 2.28 -9.09 -8.42
CA VAL A 96 2.54 -8.40 -7.15
C VAL A 96 2.58 -6.90 -7.39
N ALA A 97 1.59 -6.18 -6.93
CA ALA A 97 1.46 -4.74 -7.09
C ALA A 97 2.08 -4.01 -5.89
N ALA A 98 3.39 -3.69 -5.99
CA ALA A 98 4.18 -3.05 -4.94
C ALA A 98 4.77 -1.68 -5.37
N MET A 99 4.17 -1.03 -6.36
CA MET A 99 4.50 0.34 -6.74
C MET A 99 3.92 1.33 -5.73
N VAL A 100 4.59 2.44 -5.52
CA VAL A 100 4.13 3.50 -4.59
C VAL A 100 3.30 4.53 -5.37
N GLY A 101 2.20 5.00 -4.78
CA GLY A 101 1.32 6.00 -5.38
C GLY A 101 0.41 5.44 -6.48
N MET A 102 -0.18 6.34 -7.27
CA MET A 102 -1.22 5.96 -8.24
C MET A 102 -0.69 5.35 -9.54
N ILE A 103 0.63 5.34 -9.76
CA ILE A 103 1.24 4.79 -10.99
C ILE A 103 0.91 3.31 -11.22
N GLY A 104 0.65 2.55 -10.14
CA GLY A 104 0.27 1.13 -10.19
C GLY A 104 -1.16 0.86 -10.68
N LEU A 105 -2.04 1.88 -10.72
CA LEU A 105 -3.46 1.69 -10.99
C LEU A 105 -3.74 1.09 -12.39
N ARG A 106 -3.18 1.70 -13.45
CA ARG A 106 -3.40 1.24 -14.83
C ARG A 106 -2.84 -0.18 -15.06
N PRO A 107 -1.60 -0.52 -14.67
CA PRO A 107 -1.09 -1.89 -14.79
C PRO A 107 -1.93 -2.93 -14.04
N VAL A 108 -2.44 -2.62 -12.85
CA VAL A 108 -3.31 -3.51 -12.06
C VAL A 108 -4.65 -3.73 -12.78
N MET A 109 -5.28 -2.69 -13.30
CA MET A 109 -6.54 -2.82 -14.06
C MET A 109 -6.37 -3.72 -15.29
N GLU A 110 -5.29 -3.53 -16.05
CA GLU A 110 -5.04 -4.35 -17.24
C GLU A 110 -4.66 -5.80 -16.87
N ALA A 111 -3.93 -6.02 -15.77
CA ALA A 111 -3.67 -7.36 -15.25
C ALA A 111 -4.96 -8.09 -14.88
N ILE A 112 -5.92 -7.43 -14.21
CA ILE A 112 -7.24 -7.98 -13.89
C ILE A 112 -7.98 -8.37 -15.17
N ARG A 113 -8.01 -7.48 -16.20
CA ARG A 113 -8.64 -7.77 -17.51
C ARG A 113 -7.97 -8.95 -18.22
N ALA A 114 -6.69 -9.16 -17.99
CA ALA A 114 -5.94 -10.31 -18.50
C ALA A 114 -6.09 -11.58 -17.64
N GLY A 115 -6.99 -11.58 -16.64
CA GLY A 115 -7.28 -12.74 -15.79
C GLY A 115 -6.16 -13.09 -14.82
N LYS A 116 -5.39 -12.09 -14.34
CA LYS A 116 -4.29 -12.31 -13.39
C LYS A 116 -4.74 -12.01 -11.97
N ASP A 117 -4.42 -12.91 -11.03
CA ASP A 117 -4.57 -12.63 -9.59
C ASP A 117 -3.62 -11.50 -9.17
N ILE A 118 -4.06 -10.67 -8.25
CA ILE A 118 -3.31 -9.50 -7.78
C ILE A 118 -2.93 -9.69 -6.31
N ALA A 119 -1.64 -9.81 -6.02
CA ALA A 119 -1.10 -9.66 -4.67
C ALA A 119 -0.88 -8.14 -4.42
N LEU A 120 -1.85 -7.51 -3.75
CA LEU A 120 -1.96 -6.06 -3.66
C LEU A 120 -1.28 -5.52 -2.41
N ALA A 121 -0.17 -4.79 -2.61
CA ALA A 121 0.50 -3.99 -1.56
C ALA A 121 0.29 -2.47 -1.74
N ASN A 122 -0.10 -2.05 -2.95
CA ASN A 122 -0.33 -0.65 -3.30
C ASN A 122 -1.76 -0.23 -2.91
N LYS A 123 -1.93 0.23 -1.69
CA LYS A 123 -3.24 0.62 -1.14
C LYS A 123 -3.89 1.77 -1.90
N GLU A 124 -3.09 2.67 -2.49
CA GLU A 124 -3.58 3.80 -3.25
C GLU A 124 -4.46 3.38 -4.43
N THR A 125 -4.23 2.19 -4.99
CA THR A 125 -5.07 1.59 -6.03
C THR A 125 -6.53 1.43 -5.58
N LEU A 126 -6.76 0.93 -4.36
CA LEU A 126 -8.12 0.78 -3.82
C LEU A 126 -8.65 2.07 -3.22
N VAL A 127 -7.81 2.87 -2.59
CA VAL A 127 -8.22 4.19 -2.07
C VAL A 127 -8.84 5.04 -3.16
N THR A 128 -8.21 5.13 -4.34
CA THR A 128 -8.63 6.01 -5.42
C THR A 128 -9.61 5.38 -6.40
N ALA A 129 -9.52 4.07 -6.61
CA ALA A 129 -10.26 3.36 -7.64
C ALA A 129 -10.93 2.05 -7.15
N GLY A 130 -11.16 1.88 -5.86
CA GLY A 130 -11.78 0.66 -5.32
C GLY A 130 -13.14 0.36 -5.93
N HIS A 131 -13.92 1.41 -6.25
CA HIS A 131 -15.22 1.32 -6.97
C HIS A 131 -15.10 0.79 -8.40
N ILE A 132 -13.91 0.81 -9.01
CA ILE A 132 -13.61 0.21 -10.32
C ILE A 132 -12.96 -1.16 -10.13
N ILE A 133 -11.94 -1.24 -9.29
CA ILE A 133 -11.09 -2.44 -9.13
C ILE A 133 -11.90 -3.64 -8.61
N MET A 134 -12.70 -3.47 -7.56
CA MET A 134 -13.42 -4.60 -6.96
C MET A 134 -14.50 -5.18 -7.87
N PRO A 135 -15.36 -4.37 -8.55
CA PRO A 135 -16.27 -4.90 -9.56
C PRO A 135 -15.55 -5.56 -10.73
N LEU A 136 -14.45 -4.96 -11.21
CA LEU A 136 -13.65 -5.50 -12.31
C LEU A 136 -13.07 -6.88 -11.95
N ALA A 137 -12.47 -7.01 -10.76
CA ALA A 137 -11.95 -8.30 -10.27
C ALA A 137 -13.05 -9.37 -10.19
N LYS A 138 -14.25 -9.00 -9.73
CA LYS A 138 -15.40 -9.90 -9.70
C LYS A 138 -15.85 -10.30 -11.10
N GLU A 139 -15.90 -9.37 -12.06
CA GLU A 139 -16.29 -9.61 -13.46
C GLU A 139 -15.34 -10.61 -14.15
N TYR A 140 -14.04 -10.44 -13.94
CA TYR A 140 -13.01 -11.31 -14.54
C TYR A 140 -12.69 -12.55 -13.71
N GLY A 141 -13.30 -12.72 -12.53
CA GLY A 141 -13.12 -13.90 -11.67
C GLY A 141 -11.73 -14.03 -11.08
N VAL A 142 -11.01 -12.90 -10.89
CA VAL A 142 -9.66 -12.86 -10.32
C VAL A 142 -9.69 -12.48 -8.84
N SER A 143 -8.68 -12.92 -8.10
CA SER A 143 -8.53 -12.65 -6.67
C SER A 143 -7.71 -11.38 -6.43
N ILE A 144 -8.18 -10.50 -5.53
CA ILE A 144 -7.36 -9.44 -4.93
C ILE A 144 -6.88 -9.94 -3.57
N LEU A 145 -5.61 -10.29 -3.48
CA LEU A 145 -4.97 -10.89 -2.31
C LEU A 145 -4.19 -9.80 -1.55
N PRO A 146 -4.62 -9.40 -0.35
CA PRO A 146 -3.99 -8.31 0.36
C PRO A 146 -2.60 -8.69 0.88
N VAL A 147 -1.63 -7.81 0.63
CA VAL A 147 -0.26 -7.89 1.12
C VAL A 147 -0.03 -6.94 2.31
N ASP A 148 -0.79 -5.85 2.41
CA ASP A 148 -0.75 -5.00 3.59
C ASP A 148 -1.07 -5.83 4.84
N SER A 149 -0.29 -5.69 5.92
CA SER A 149 -0.31 -6.63 7.06
C SER A 149 -1.68 -6.70 7.75
N GLU A 150 -2.33 -5.57 7.90
CA GLU A 150 -3.62 -5.44 8.56
C GLU A 150 -4.73 -6.06 7.70
N HIS A 151 -4.68 -5.82 6.39
CA HIS A 151 -5.67 -6.38 5.45
C HIS A 151 -5.47 -7.88 5.24
N SER A 152 -4.21 -8.34 5.21
CA SER A 152 -3.88 -9.77 5.24
C SER A 152 -4.43 -10.43 6.51
N ALA A 153 -4.34 -9.74 7.67
CA ALA A 153 -4.89 -10.26 8.93
C ALA A 153 -6.41 -10.42 8.85
N PHE A 154 -7.15 -9.41 8.36
CA PHE A 154 -8.59 -9.54 8.12
C PHE A 154 -8.92 -10.69 7.18
N PHE A 155 -8.19 -10.77 6.04
CA PHE A 155 -8.37 -11.81 5.05
C PHE A 155 -8.17 -13.20 5.64
N GLN A 156 -7.16 -13.39 6.50
CA GLN A 156 -6.90 -14.64 7.21
C GLN A 156 -7.99 -14.99 8.23
N CYS A 157 -8.49 -13.99 8.99
CA CYS A 157 -9.58 -14.18 9.95
C CYS A 157 -10.92 -14.49 9.27
N LEU A 158 -11.10 -14.06 8.02
CA LEU A 158 -12.32 -14.27 7.24
C LEU A 158 -12.30 -15.55 6.39
N ASN A 159 -11.22 -16.33 6.43
CA ASN A 159 -11.12 -17.56 5.66
C ASN A 159 -12.13 -18.60 6.16
N GLY A 160 -13.10 -18.94 5.30
CA GLY A 160 -14.23 -19.81 5.64
C GLY A 160 -15.44 -19.11 6.24
N GLU A 161 -15.33 -17.82 6.55
CA GLU A 161 -16.40 -17.01 7.14
C GLU A 161 -17.20 -16.24 6.07
N LYS A 162 -18.43 -15.85 6.41
CA LYS A 162 -19.27 -15.05 5.51
C LYS A 162 -19.11 -13.57 5.81
N LYS A 163 -18.82 -12.76 4.79
CA LYS A 163 -18.72 -11.30 4.94
C LYS A 163 -19.97 -10.65 5.57
N SER A 164 -21.15 -11.20 5.33
CA SER A 164 -22.41 -10.73 5.93
C SER A 164 -22.49 -10.89 7.45
N GLN A 165 -21.58 -11.66 8.05
CA GLN A 165 -21.50 -11.88 9.49
C GLN A 165 -20.49 -10.96 10.19
N ILE A 166 -19.82 -10.09 9.44
CA ILE A 166 -18.93 -9.09 10.01
C ILE A 166 -19.79 -8.02 10.71
N GLU A 167 -19.57 -7.84 12.01
CA GLU A 167 -20.13 -6.73 12.78
C GLU A 167 -19.17 -5.54 12.76
N THR A 168 -17.88 -5.79 13.01
CA THR A 168 -16.86 -4.75 13.16
C THR A 168 -15.50 -5.25 12.67
N LEU A 169 -14.74 -4.38 12.01
CA LEU A 169 -13.33 -4.57 11.75
C LEU A 169 -12.50 -3.71 12.73
N PHE A 170 -11.61 -4.36 13.50
CA PHE A 170 -10.67 -3.68 14.38
C PHE A 170 -9.32 -3.58 13.68
N LEU A 171 -9.07 -2.43 13.07
CA LEU A 171 -7.83 -2.12 12.36
C LEU A 171 -6.76 -1.71 13.38
N THR A 172 -5.70 -2.50 13.53
CA THR A 172 -4.64 -2.15 14.48
C THR A 172 -3.61 -1.20 13.86
N ALA A 173 -2.96 -0.43 14.69
CA ALA A 173 -1.87 0.48 14.34
C ALA A 173 -0.77 0.40 15.39
N SER A 174 0.50 0.57 15.00
CA SER A 174 1.59 0.81 15.96
C SER A 174 1.43 2.13 16.71
N GLY A 175 0.65 3.05 16.13
CA GLY A 175 0.50 4.43 16.57
C GLY A 175 1.60 5.37 16.05
N GLY A 176 2.62 4.83 15.40
CA GLY A 176 3.73 5.62 14.85
C GLY A 176 4.59 6.31 15.93
N PRO A 177 5.59 7.12 15.52
CA PRO A 177 6.48 7.83 16.44
C PRO A 177 5.79 8.99 17.18
N CYS A 178 4.66 9.48 16.68
CA CYS A 178 3.97 10.69 17.16
C CYS A 178 2.77 10.41 18.08
N ARG A 179 2.47 9.16 18.43
CA ARG A 179 1.22 8.73 19.08
C ARG A 179 0.88 9.41 20.42
N HIS A 180 1.89 9.80 21.19
CA HIS A 180 1.73 10.42 22.51
C HIS A 180 2.07 11.92 22.51
N GLY A 181 2.44 12.49 21.36
CA GLY A 181 2.85 13.89 21.29
C GLY A 181 1.69 14.86 21.54
N THR A 182 1.96 15.91 22.30
CA THR A 182 1.06 17.06 22.39
C THR A 182 1.11 17.88 21.10
N LYS A 183 0.15 18.78 20.91
CA LYS A 183 0.13 19.65 19.73
C LYS A 183 1.41 20.48 19.62
N GLU A 184 1.85 21.05 20.73
CA GLU A 184 3.05 21.92 20.82
C GLU A 184 4.36 21.16 20.52
N GLU A 185 4.43 19.87 20.88
CA GLU A 185 5.54 19.01 20.56
C GLU A 185 5.54 18.63 19.08
N LEU A 186 4.38 18.27 18.54
CA LEU A 186 4.24 17.81 17.16
C LEU A 186 4.38 18.94 16.12
N GLU A 187 4.11 20.20 16.50
CA GLU A 187 4.42 21.37 15.65
C GLU A 187 5.91 21.47 15.28
N LYS A 188 6.79 20.88 16.11
CA LYS A 188 8.26 20.94 15.96
C LYS A 188 8.85 19.66 15.44
N VAL A 189 8.03 18.66 15.08
CA VAL A 189 8.51 17.37 14.59
C VAL A 189 9.30 17.55 13.30
N THR A 190 10.53 17.05 13.31
CA THR A 190 11.41 17.04 12.13
C THR A 190 11.15 15.81 11.27
N VAL A 191 11.65 15.86 10.02
CA VAL A 191 11.60 14.71 9.10
C VAL A 191 12.29 13.49 9.70
N GLU A 192 13.44 13.71 10.32
CA GLU A 192 14.23 12.64 10.94
C GLU A 192 13.45 11.95 12.07
N GLN A 193 12.77 12.72 12.91
CA GLN A 193 11.92 12.19 13.99
C GLN A 193 10.72 11.43 13.44
N ALA A 194 10.06 11.97 12.41
CA ALA A 194 8.92 11.31 11.78
C ALA A 194 9.30 10.00 11.05
N LEU A 195 10.56 9.86 10.62
CA LEU A 195 11.09 8.65 10.00
C LEU A 195 11.49 7.55 11.02
N MET A 196 11.55 7.85 12.32
CA MET A 196 11.90 6.87 13.37
C MET A 196 10.70 6.01 13.77
N HIS A 197 10.28 5.08 12.88
CA HIS A 197 9.18 4.18 13.21
C HIS A 197 9.62 3.13 14.25
N PRO A 198 8.81 2.88 15.33
CA PRO A 198 9.26 2.05 16.46
C PRO A 198 9.42 0.55 16.13
N ASN A 199 8.62 0.01 15.20
CA ASN A 199 8.52 -1.44 14.98
C ASN A 199 8.86 -1.89 13.56
N TRP A 200 8.70 -1.01 12.56
CA TRP A 200 8.79 -1.39 11.15
C TRP A 200 9.90 -0.63 10.43
N SER A 201 10.65 -1.34 9.59
CA SER A 201 11.56 -0.75 8.61
C SER A 201 10.83 -0.66 7.26
N MET A 202 10.41 0.54 6.90
CA MET A 202 9.56 0.79 5.73
C MET A 202 10.17 1.85 4.80
N GLY A 203 9.58 2.02 3.61
CA GLY A 203 9.91 3.12 2.72
C GLY A 203 9.59 4.49 3.34
N ALA A 204 10.31 5.53 2.92
CA ALA A 204 10.18 6.87 3.52
C ALA A 204 8.73 7.42 3.47
N LYS A 205 8.03 7.27 2.33
CA LYS A 205 6.65 7.77 2.16
C LYS A 205 5.70 7.19 3.20
N ILE A 206 5.62 5.86 3.30
CA ILE A 206 4.71 5.19 4.23
C ILE A 206 5.10 5.43 5.70
N THR A 207 6.39 5.58 5.98
CA THR A 207 6.86 5.93 7.34
C THR A 207 6.37 7.32 7.74
N ILE A 208 6.45 8.31 6.82
CA ILE A 208 5.85 9.63 7.08
C ILE A 208 4.34 9.53 7.21
N ASP A 209 3.62 8.78 6.36
CA ASP A 209 2.17 8.60 6.47
C ASP A 209 1.73 8.00 7.81
N SER A 210 2.58 7.17 8.43
CA SER A 210 2.30 6.57 9.75
C SER A 210 2.32 7.59 10.88
N ALA A 211 3.22 8.56 10.84
CA ALA A 211 3.39 9.56 11.90
C ALA A 211 2.12 10.41 12.13
N PRO A 212 1.46 10.97 11.09
CA PRO A 212 0.19 11.70 11.20
C PRO A 212 -1.05 10.78 11.16
N MET A 213 -0.92 9.47 11.24
CA MET A 213 -2.01 8.48 11.14
C MET A 213 -2.77 8.51 9.79
N ILE A 214 -2.21 9.14 8.75
CA ILE A 214 -2.81 9.14 7.41
C ILE A 214 -2.75 7.74 6.80
N ASN A 215 -1.65 7.01 6.99
CA ASN A 215 -1.54 5.61 6.55
C ASN A 215 -2.74 4.79 7.05
N LYS A 216 -3.10 4.97 8.33
CA LYS A 216 -4.22 4.24 8.93
C LYS A 216 -5.57 4.68 8.36
N GLY A 217 -5.72 5.95 8.03
CA GLY A 217 -6.89 6.46 7.31
C GLY A 217 -7.03 5.86 5.90
N LEU A 218 -5.92 5.76 5.15
CA LEU A 218 -5.90 5.10 3.83
C LEU A 218 -6.27 3.61 3.95
N GLU A 219 -5.78 2.93 4.96
CA GLU A 219 -6.07 1.53 5.25
C GLU A 219 -7.54 1.29 5.61
N MET A 220 -8.20 2.22 6.32
CA MET A 220 -9.66 2.12 6.53
C MET A 220 -10.42 2.14 5.20
N ILE A 221 -10.02 2.98 4.25
CA ILE A 221 -10.64 3.05 2.93
C ILE A 221 -10.36 1.78 2.12
N GLU A 222 -9.14 1.26 2.18
CA GLU A 222 -8.78 -0.01 1.55
C GLU A 222 -9.62 -1.18 2.12
N ALA A 223 -9.74 -1.29 3.45
CA ALA A 223 -10.54 -2.31 4.12
C ALA A 223 -12.03 -2.23 3.73
N LYS A 224 -12.59 -1.02 3.62
CA LYS A 224 -13.95 -0.80 3.12
C LYS A 224 -14.18 -1.47 1.78
N TRP A 225 -13.25 -1.32 0.83
CA TRP A 225 -13.38 -1.91 -0.49
C TRP A 225 -13.12 -3.43 -0.51
N LEU A 226 -12.04 -3.90 0.12
CA LEU A 226 -11.68 -5.32 0.11
C LEU A 226 -12.73 -6.22 0.77
N PHE A 227 -13.29 -5.75 1.88
CA PHE A 227 -14.20 -6.55 2.69
C PHE A 227 -15.67 -6.18 2.54
N ASP A 228 -15.98 -5.15 1.72
CA ASP A 228 -17.33 -4.65 1.49
C ASP A 228 -18.03 -4.27 2.82
N VAL A 229 -17.33 -3.50 3.64
CA VAL A 229 -17.78 -3.06 4.97
C VAL A 229 -17.90 -1.53 4.98
N ASP A 230 -18.94 -1.01 5.63
CA ASP A 230 -19.09 0.43 5.81
C ASP A 230 -17.92 1.01 6.63
N ILE A 231 -17.46 2.22 6.27
CA ILE A 231 -16.35 2.90 6.94
C ILE A 231 -16.61 3.08 8.44
N ASP A 232 -17.88 3.25 8.84
CA ASP A 232 -18.28 3.44 10.22
C ASP A 232 -18.22 2.17 11.08
N LYS A 233 -18.06 0.99 10.44
CA LYS A 233 -17.79 -0.30 11.10
C LYS A 233 -16.32 -0.63 11.26
N ILE A 234 -15.43 0.26 10.83
CA ILE A 234 -13.98 0.06 10.91
C ILE A 234 -13.42 0.93 12.03
N HIS A 235 -12.97 0.29 13.11
CA HIS A 235 -12.45 0.96 14.30
C HIS A 235 -10.95 0.81 14.41
N VAL A 236 -10.24 1.92 14.57
CA VAL A 236 -8.79 1.90 14.76
C VAL A 236 -8.44 1.71 16.23
N LEU A 237 -7.56 0.75 16.50
CA LEU A 237 -6.96 0.50 17.81
C LEU A 237 -5.44 0.59 17.70
N VAL A 238 -4.80 1.28 18.64
CA VAL A 238 -3.35 1.29 18.72
C VAL A 238 -2.90 0.05 19.50
N GLN A 239 -2.03 -0.75 18.89
CA GLN A 239 -1.37 -1.92 19.48
C GLN A 239 0.15 -1.71 19.39
N PRO A 240 0.78 -1.15 20.43
CA PRO A 240 2.15 -0.63 20.35
C PRO A 240 3.23 -1.64 19.97
N LYS A 241 3.03 -2.91 20.28
CA LYS A 241 3.99 -3.99 19.97
C LYS A 241 3.82 -4.53 18.53
N SER A 242 2.79 -4.13 17.79
CA SER A 242 2.45 -4.63 16.44
C SER A 242 2.42 -6.16 16.33
N VAL A 243 1.93 -6.85 17.38
CA VAL A 243 1.85 -8.31 17.44
C VAL A 243 0.50 -8.80 16.93
N ILE A 244 -0.59 -8.08 17.25
CA ILE A 244 -1.90 -8.28 16.64
C ILE A 244 -1.96 -7.38 15.41
N HIS A 245 -2.08 -8.00 14.23
CA HIS A 245 -2.08 -7.27 12.98
C HIS A 245 -3.45 -6.73 12.58
N SER A 246 -4.55 -7.36 12.99
CA SER A 246 -5.93 -6.85 13.01
C SER A 246 -6.88 -7.92 13.52
N MET A 247 -8.16 -7.55 13.75
CA MET A 247 -9.18 -8.45 14.30
C MET A 247 -10.54 -8.23 13.64
N VAL A 248 -11.33 -9.29 13.53
CA VAL A 248 -12.70 -9.26 13.02
C VAL A 248 -13.65 -9.60 14.17
N GLY A 249 -14.59 -8.71 14.45
CA GLY A 249 -15.72 -8.96 15.33
C GLY A 249 -16.94 -9.43 14.53
N PHE A 250 -17.58 -10.50 14.98
CA PHE A 250 -18.73 -11.11 14.33
C PHE A 250 -20.03 -10.84 15.08
N VAL A 251 -21.14 -10.98 14.38
CA VAL A 251 -22.50 -10.71 14.90
C VAL A 251 -22.90 -11.56 16.12
N ASP A 252 -22.22 -12.66 16.40
CA ASP A 252 -22.41 -13.51 17.58
C ASP A 252 -21.58 -13.06 18.79
N GLY A 253 -20.77 -11.97 18.62
CA GLY A 253 -19.89 -11.43 19.64
C GLY A 253 -18.51 -12.06 19.67
N ALA A 254 -18.21 -13.05 18.81
CA ALA A 254 -16.86 -13.59 18.69
C ALA A 254 -15.90 -12.57 18.05
N VAL A 255 -14.63 -12.59 18.48
CA VAL A 255 -13.55 -11.79 17.85
C VAL A 255 -12.43 -12.73 17.44
N MET A 256 -12.09 -12.72 16.16
CA MET A 256 -10.93 -13.44 15.63
C MET A 256 -9.79 -12.47 15.33
N ALA A 257 -8.56 -12.85 15.70
CA ALA A 257 -7.37 -12.03 15.53
C ALA A 257 -6.25 -12.82 14.86
N GLN A 258 -5.54 -12.19 13.94
CA GLN A 258 -4.29 -12.75 13.42
C GLN A 258 -3.12 -12.13 14.17
N LEU A 259 -2.24 -12.98 14.70
CA LEU A 259 -1.04 -12.60 15.43
C LEU A 259 0.20 -13.07 14.67
N GLY A 260 1.26 -12.27 14.73
CA GLY A 260 2.55 -12.60 14.13
C GLY A 260 3.64 -11.64 14.61
N THR A 261 4.89 -11.98 14.30
CA THR A 261 6.00 -11.00 14.37
C THR A 261 5.83 -9.95 13.26
N PRO A 262 6.35 -8.71 13.43
CA PRO A 262 6.26 -7.68 12.41
C PRO A 262 7.21 -7.97 11.23
N ASP A 263 6.81 -8.89 10.36
CA ASP A 263 7.55 -9.36 9.20
C ASP A 263 6.63 -9.41 7.97
N MET A 264 6.87 -8.53 6.99
CA MET A 264 6.06 -8.46 5.78
C MET A 264 6.14 -9.71 4.89
N ARG A 265 7.13 -10.57 5.08
CA ARG A 265 7.21 -11.84 4.34
C ARG A 265 6.04 -12.76 4.66
N LEU A 266 5.46 -12.66 5.88
CA LEU A 266 4.28 -13.44 6.26
C LEU A 266 3.06 -13.14 5.38
N PRO A 267 2.56 -11.88 5.29
CA PRO A 267 1.42 -11.57 4.41
C PRO A 267 1.77 -11.73 2.92
N ILE A 268 3.00 -11.44 2.50
CA ILE A 268 3.46 -11.68 1.13
C ILE A 268 3.37 -13.17 0.78
N GLN A 269 3.95 -14.03 1.61
CA GLN A 269 3.92 -15.47 1.39
C GLN A 269 2.49 -16.02 1.39
N TYR A 270 1.65 -15.54 2.33
CA TYR A 270 0.26 -15.97 2.37
C TYR A 270 -0.50 -15.59 1.10
N ALA A 271 -0.31 -14.38 0.57
CA ALA A 271 -0.90 -13.96 -0.70
C ALA A 271 -0.40 -14.82 -1.89
N LEU A 272 0.88 -15.18 -1.92
CA LEU A 272 1.44 -15.99 -3.00
C LEU A 272 1.00 -17.46 -2.97
N TYR A 273 0.79 -18.03 -1.79
CA TYR A 273 0.40 -19.44 -1.62
C TYR A 273 -1.10 -19.66 -1.43
N TYR A 274 -1.87 -18.60 -1.21
CA TYR A 274 -3.30 -18.75 -0.90
C TYR A 274 -3.99 -19.76 -1.83
N PRO A 275 -4.84 -20.67 -1.29
CA PRO A 275 -5.29 -20.73 0.12
C PRO A 275 -4.37 -21.49 1.09
N GLU A 276 -3.26 -22.02 0.62
CA GLU A 276 -2.34 -22.85 1.41
C GLU A 276 -1.43 -22.00 2.32
N ARG A 277 -0.88 -22.66 3.36
CA ARG A 277 0.20 -22.11 4.18
C ARG A 277 1.46 -22.93 3.97
N ASN A 278 2.57 -22.24 3.71
CA ASN A 278 3.87 -22.89 3.59
C ASN A 278 4.81 -22.46 4.72
N TYR A 279 5.89 -23.20 4.92
CA TYR A 279 6.90 -22.84 5.90
C TYR A 279 7.56 -21.51 5.53
N LEU A 280 7.65 -20.61 6.52
CA LEU A 280 8.39 -19.36 6.42
C LEU A 280 9.50 -19.36 7.48
N GLY A 281 10.74 -19.20 7.06
CA GLY A 281 11.88 -19.02 7.97
C GLY A 281 11.76 -17.70 8.74
N GLY A 282 12.26 -17.67 9.98
CA GLY A 282 12.29 -16.48 10.81
C GLY A 282 11.77 -16.71 12.23
N GLU A 283 11.70 -15.62 12.99
CA GLU A 283 11.24 -15.66 14.38
C GLU A 283 9.75 -16.03 14.49
N ARG A 284 9.42 -16.72 15.57
CA ARG A 284 8.03 -17.02 15.97
C ARG A 284 7.68 -16.20 17.20
N LEU A 285 6.39 -15.90 17.33
CA LEU A 285 5.91 -15.27 18.56
C LEU A 285 6.23 -16.15 19.77
N ASN A 286 6.89 -15.54 20.74
CA ASN A 286 7.12 -16.12 22.06
C ASN A 286 6.10 -15.53 23.04
N PHE A 287 5.05 -16.27 23.36
CA PHE A 287 3.98 -15.79 24.23
C PHE A 287 4.43 -15.61 25.68
N GLU A 288 5.41 -16.36 26.15
CA GLU A 288 6.00 -16.19 27.50
C GLU A 288 6.75 -14.85 27.59
N ALA A 289 7.55 -14.53 26.58
CA ALA A 289 8.27 -13.24 26.51
C ALA A 289 7.32 -12.05 26.21
N LEU A 290 6.22 -12.29 25.52
CA LEU A 290 5.24 -11.25 25.21
C LEU A 290 4.55 -10.72 26.46
N ALA A 291 4.28 -11.59 27.45
CA ALA A 291 3.68 -11.33 28.75
C ALA A 291 2.29 -10.67 28.70
N ASN A 292 2.15 -9.51 28.06
CA ASN A 292 0.89 -8.77 27.95
C ASN A 292 0.67 -8.19 26.55
N ILE A 293 -0.59 -7.99 26.20
CA ILE A 293 -1.05 -7.30 25.02
C ILE A 293 -1.87 -6.09 25.48
N GLN A 294 -1.51 -4.91 24.98
CA GLN A 294 -2.16 -3.65 25.33
C GLN A 294 -2.78 -3.03 24.09
N PHE A 295 -3.93 -2.36 24.30
CA PHE A 295 -4.58 -1.52 23.30
C PHE A 295 -4.73 -0.11 23.85
N GLU A 296 -4.58 0.87 22.96
CA GLU A 296 -4.77 2.29 23.24
C GLU A 296 -5.74 2.87 22.20
N LYS A 297 -6.38 3.96 22.53
CA LYS A 297 -7.16 4.74 21.54
C LYS A 297 -6.19 5.60 20.71
N PRO A 298 -6.42 5.75 19.40
CA PRO A 298 -5.65 6.69 18.60
C PRO A 298 -5.91 8.13 19.08
N ASN A 299 -4.86 8.95 19.10
CA ASN A 299 -4.94 10.37 19.47
C ASN A 299 -5.48 11.22 18.30
N THR A 300 -6.77 11.06 17.97
CA THR A 300 -7.40 11.72 16.82
C THR A 300 -7.67 13.21 17.03
N ASP A 301 -7.58 13.69 18.27
CA ASP A 301 -7.74 15.13 18.57
C ASP A 301 -6.54 15.95 18.06
N VAL A 302 -5.36 15.32 17.98
CA VAL A 302 -4.13 15.96 17.50
C VAL A 302 -3.72 15.41 16.13
N LEU A 303 -3.80 14.08 15.93
CA LEU A 303 -3.43 13.39 14.69
C LEU A 303 -4.66 13.23 13.78
N ARG A 304 -4.87 14.20 12.89
CA ARG A 304 -6.09 14.31 12.06
C ARG A 304 -6.19 13.35 10.87
N GLY A 305 -5.21 12.51 10.63
CA GLY A 305 -5.16 11.64 9.44
C GLY A 305 -6.38 10.70 9.32
N ILE A 306 -6.80 10.08 10.42
CA ILE A 306 -8.00 9.22 10.44
C ILE A 306 -9.29 10.04 10.18
N PRO A 307 -9.61 11.13 10.92
CA PRO A 307 -10.77 11.97 10.64
C PRO A 307 -10.85 12.44 9.18
N ILE A 308 -9.74 12.92 8.61
CA ILE A 308 -9.68 13.38 7.21
C ILE A 308 -10.07 12.25 6.24
N ALA A 309 -9.51 11.05 6.43
CA ALA A 309 -9.79 9.91 5.56
C ALA A 309 -11.25 9.42 5.68
N VAL A 310 -11.81 9.42 6.89
CA VAL A 310 -13.22 9.08 7.13
C VAL A 310 -14.14 10.09 6.45
N GLU A 311 -13.85 11.40 6.56
CA GLU A 311 -14.61 12.45 5.87
C GLU A 311 -14.54 12.28 4.35
N ALA A 312 -13.33 12.10 3.79
CA ALA A 312 -13.15 11.84 2.36
C ALA A 312 -13.93 10.61 1.89
N SER A 313 -13.92 9.52 2.68
CA SER A 313 -14.63 8.29 2.38
C SER A 313 -16.17 8.46 2.40
N ARG A 314 -16.69 9.28 3.31
CA ARG A 314 -18.13 9.59 3.37
C ARG A 314 -18.58 10.45 2.19
N ILE A 315 -17.75 11.41 1.75
CA ILE A 315 -18.01 12.19 0.55
C ILE A 315 -17.94 11.29 -0.69
N GLY A 316 -16.92 10.43 -0.76
CA GLY A 316 -16.74 9.43 -1.82
C GLY A 316 -16.33 10.02 -3.17
N GLY A 317 -16.44 9.18 -4.21
CA GLY A 317 -16.07 9.55 -5.58
C GLY A 317 -14.62 10.05 -5.70
N SER A 318 -14.39 11.07 -6.52
CA SER A 318 -13.06 11.63 -6.76
C SER A 318 -12.46 12.39 -5.56
N MET A 319 -13.22 12.57 -4.45
CA MET A 319 -12.68 13.15 -3.22
C MET A 319 -11.54 12.29 -2.65
N LEU A 320 -11.65 10.97 -2.76
CA LEU A 320 -10.61 10.03 -2.34
C LEU A 320 -9.30 10.21 -3.13
N THR A 321 -9.42 10.46 -4.43
CA THR A 321 -8.27 10.77 -5.29
C THR A 321 -7.65 12.12 -4.91
N ALA A 322 -8.47 13.16 -4.72
CA ALA A 322 -7.97 14.47 -4.33
C ALA A 322 -7.24 14.45 -2.98
N MET A 323 -7.80 13.73 -2.00
CA MET A 323 -7.17 13.52 -0.68
C MET A 323 -5.84 12.79 -0.82
N ASN A 324 -5.80 11.66 -1.55
CA ASN A 324 -4.57 10.87 -1.71
C ASN A 324 -3.48 11.67 -2.46
N ALA A 325 -3.83 12.32 -3.57
CA ALA A 325 -2.89 13.15 -4.33
C ALA A 325 -2.33 14.30 -3.47
N ALA A 326 -3.18 14.96 -2.68
CA ALA A 326 -2.73 16.01 -1.77
C ALA A 326 -1.79 15.46 -0.69
N ASN A 327 -2.07 14.27 -0.14
CA ASN A 327 -1.18 13.60 0.79
C ASN A 327 0.18 13.28 0.15
N GLU A 328 0.21 12.68 -1.02
CA GLU A 328 1.47 12.37 -1.71
C GLU A 328 2.30 13.63 -1.96
N TYR A 329 1.65 14.71 -2.40
CA TYR A 329 2.30 16.00 -2.61
C TYR A 329 2.86 16.58 -1.30
N ALA A 330 2.05 16.60 -0.23
CA ALA A 330 2.43 17.14 1.08
C ALA A 330 3.60 16.35 1.70
N VAL A 331 3.54 15.01 1.65
CA VAL A 331 4.62 14.14 2.15
C VAL A 331 5.92 14.38 1.38
N ALA A 332 5.86 14.52 0.05
CA ALA A 332 7.04 14.84 -0.76
C ALA A 332 7.66 16.21 -0.37
N ARG A 333 6.83 17.20 -0.04
CA ARG A 333 7.28 18.52 0.44
C ARG A 333 7.86 18.46 1.86
N PHE A 334 7.22 17.70 2.75
CA PHE A 334 7.72 17.50 4.10
C PHE A 334 9.09 16.80 4.10
N LEU A 335 9.26 15.74 3.31
CA LEU A 335 10.55 15.05 3.14
C LEU A 335 11.67 15.98 2.63
N LYS A 336 11.33 17.00 1.84
CA LYS A 336 12.26 18.05 1.38
C LYS A 336 12.46 19.18 2.41
N LYS A 337 11.78 19.10 3.56
CA LYS A 337 11.77 20.14 4.62
C LYS A 337 11.19 21.49 4.15
N ASP A 338 10.33 21.46 3.14
CA ASP A 338 9.68 22.65 2.59
C ASP A 338 8.44 23.08 3.41
N ILE A 339 7.89 22.18 4.19
CA ILE A 339 6.70 22.39 5.05
C ILE A 339 6.89 21.78 6.42
N ALA A 340 6.14 22.29 7.43
CA ALA A 340 6.07 21.72 8.77
C ALA A 340 5.11 20.51 8.84
N PHE A 341 5.20 19.72 9.91
CA PHE A 341 4.43 18.48 10.10
C PHE A 341 2.92 18.67 9.95
N PHE A 342 2.32 19.62 10.63
CA PHE A 342 0.88 19.86 10.55
C PHE A 342 0.41 20.45 9.21
N GLN A 343 1.30 21.07 8.46
CA GLN A 343 0.96 21.55 7.12
C GLN A 343 0.67 20.40 6.14
N ILE A 344 1.03 19.15 6.48
CA ILE A 344 0.56 17.97 5.73
C ILE A 344 -0.97 17.92 5.74
N TYR A 345 -1.59 18.04 6.91
CA TYR A 345 -3.05 18.05 7.02
C TYR A 345 -3.68 19.26 6.34
N ASP A 346 -3.08 20.44 6.57
CA ASP A 346 -3.62 21.70 6.04
C ASP A 346 -3.65 21.67 4.50
N MET A 347 -2.65 21.06 3.87
CA MET A 347 -2.61 20.88 2.41
C MET A 347 -3.69 19.91 1.93
N ILE A 348 -3.90 18.79 2.64
CA ILE A 348 -4.93 17.81 2.30
C ILE A 348 -6.32 18.45 2.44
N GLU A 349 -6.62 19.09 3.57
CA GLU A 349 -7.89 19.74 3.82
C GLU A 349 -8.16 20.89 2.83
N TYR A 350 -7.12 21.66 2.49
CA TYR A 350 -7.21 22.67 1.45
C TYR A 350 -7.59 22.08 0.09
N ALA A 351 -6.90 21.03 -0.35
CA ALA A 351 -7.21 20.38 -1.62
C ALA A 351 -8.65 19.82 -1.63
N MET A 352 -9.07 19.16 -0.55
CA MET A 352 -10.43 18.64 -0.40
C MET A 352 -11.47 19.77 -0.47
N SER A 353 -11.22 20.90 0.20
CA SER A 353 -12.16 22.06 0.21
C SER A 353 -12.33 22.74 -1.17
N LYS A 354 -11.34 22.60 -2.05
CA LYS A 354 -11.34 23.20 -3.40
C LYS A 354 -11.74 22.22 -4.49
N HIS A 355 -11.86 20.93 -4.16
CA HIS A 355 -12.18 19.90 -5.12
C HIS A 355 -13.67 19.84 -5.44
N ARG A 356 -14.01 19.77 -6.73
CA ARG A 356 -15.37 19.52 -7.20
C ARG A 356 -15.54 18.03 -7.42
N VAL A 357 -16.32 17.37 -6.59
CA VAL A 357 -16.49 15.92 -6.57
C VAL A 357 -17.16 15.39 -7.82
N ILE A 358 -16.54 14.38 -8.43
CA ILE A 358 -17.14 13.52 -9.44
C ILE A 358 -17.59 12.23 -8.74
N LYS A 359 -18.89 11.93 -8.75
CA LYS A 359 -19.45 10.82 -7.94
C LYS A 359 -18.94 9.43 -8.34
N HIS A 360 -18.82 9.18 -9.65
CA HIS A 360 -18.37 7.90 -10.20
C HIS A 360 -17.26 8.17 -11.24
N PRO A 361 -16.04 8.54 -10.80
CA PRO A 361 -14.98 8.87 -11.72
C PRO A 361 -14.47 7.60 -12.43
N ASP A 362 -14.28 7.70 -13.73
CA ASP A 362 -13.54 6.71 -14.50
C ASP A 362 -12.01 6.88 -14.32
N LEU A 363 -11.22 5.99 -14.94
CA LEU A 363 -9.76 6.05 -14.84
C LEU A 363 -9.20 7.39 -15.32
N SER A 364 -9.71 7.94 -16.42
CA SER A 364 -9.23 9.22 -16.98
C SER A 364 -9.51 10.36 -16.00
N GLN A 365 -10.70 10.40 -15.41
CA GLN A 365 -11.11 11.39 -14.43
C GLN A 365 -10.34 11.27 -13.10
N ILE A 366 -9.95 10.05 -12.69
CA ILE A 366 -9.07 9.80 -11.53
C ILE A 366 -7.69 10.41 -11.80
N LEU A 367 -7.07 10.09 -12.94
CA LEU A 367 -5.74 10.61 -13.29
C LEU A 367 -5.76 12.14 -13.47
N GLU A 368 -6.83 12.69 -14.05
CA GLU A 368 -7.01 14.12 -14.17
C GLU A 368 -7.17 14.81 -12.81
N THR A 369 -7.95 14.22 -11.90
CA THR A 369 -8.11 14.72 -10.52
C THR A 369 -6.75 14.77 -9.78
N GLU A 370 -5.92 13.76 -9.94
CA GLU A 370 -4.56 13.74 -9.38
C GLU A 370 -3.73 14.90 -9.93
N ARG A 371 -3.68 15.05 -11.28
CA ARG A 371 -2.94 16.11 -11.95
C ARG A 371 -3.40 17.50 -11.50
N GLU A 372 -4.71 17.76 -11.53
CA GLU A 372 -5.29 19.04 -11.11
C GLU A 372 -4.99 19.35 -9.65
N THR A 373 -4.99 18.34 -8.78
CA THR A 373 -4.66 18.52 -7.35
C THR A 373 -3.22 18.96 -7.18
N TYR A 374 -2.27 18.32 -7.88
CA TYR A 374 -0.86 18.71 -7.84
C TYR A 374 -0.64 20.12 -8.40
N GLU A 375 -1.26 20.46 -9.52
CA GLU A 375 -1.14 21.80 -10.13
C GLU A 375 -1.68 22.88 -9.20
N ARG A 376 -2.85 22.65 -8.60
CA ARG A 376 -3.47 23.58 -7.64
C ARG A 376 -2.59 23.81 -6.42
N LEU A 377 -2.12 22.74 -5.79
CA LEU A 377 -1.25 22.85 -4.62
C LEU A 377 0.08 23.56 -4.97
N ASN A 378 0.66 23.27 -6.13
CA ASN A 378 1.88 23.93 -6.56
C ASN A 378 1.70 25.44 -6.81
N LYS A 379 0.52 25.83 -7.31
CA LYS A 379 0.19 27.24 -7.61
C LYS A 379 -0.20 28.02 -6.35
N ASP A 380 -1.11 27.45 -5.56
CA ASP A 380 -1.83 28.22 -4.54
C ASP A 380 -1.14 28.17 -3.18
N TRP A 381 -0.50 27.03 -2.84
CA TRP A 381 0.12 26.86 -1.53
C TRP A 381 1.26 27.85 -1.24
N ARG A 382 1.99 28.28 -2.25
CA ARG A 382 3.01 29.35 -2.12
C ARG A 382 2.43 30.68 -1.64
N ASN A 383 1.11 30.88 -1.80
CA ASN A 383 0.42 32.10 -1.43
C ASN A 383 -0.30 32.01 -0.07
N VAL A 384 -0.53 30.79 0.44
CA VAL A 384 -1.24 30.53 1.71
C VAL A 384 -0.26 30.45 2.89
N SER A 385 1.01 30.11 2.62
CA SER A 385 2.07 29.96 3.65
C SER A 385 2.81 31.27 3.98
N ARG A 386 2.26 32.40 3.59
CA ARG A 386 2.68 33.76 4.01
C ARG A 386 1.60 34.38 4.87
#